data_343906d05fe6fd10bce22d908e92157c
#
_entry.id   343906d05fe6fd10bce22d908e92157c
#
_cell.length_a   1.000
_cell.length_b   1.000
_cell.length_c   1.000
_cell.angle_alpha   90.00
_cell.angle_beta   90.00
_cell.angle_gamma   90.00
#
_symmetry.space_group_name_H-M   'P 1'
#
loop_
_entity.id
_entity.type
_entity.pdbx_description
1 polymer ?
#
loop_
_entity_poly.entity_id
_entity_poly.type
_entity_poly.pdbx_seq_one_letter_code
_entity_poly.pdbx_strand_id
1 'polypeptide(L)'
;MLDQSLSSTRIAAVEQALKDAVSGVGNCTGTVEISGMQDLTSQLSSGLSVKIYGPDADTITALGDKVVQMVNDTEGFANAATGLGQGDATINLDIDRDKVRAYGLTVAQVYQQIAAKLTTTTTAETPVTVDGSTMKVQISDNLDPMTKENMMDMTFTTSVMDATGTTTTGTCTLGDIASWTTGTAPDSITSENQTRYITVTADTLDGYNTTVQSRVLQKTLDAFALTDEMPEGCSFSLGGESSTVNLMVDEMVQWMALALPFVYLVMVAQFQSLLSPFIVLFTVPLAFTGGLLGMLVTGQQLTMISLMGFIVLMGTVVNNGIVFVDYANQLRLGGLERRAALVATGKTRMRPILMTTLTTVLAMLQMVFSNDMASQLMSGMAIVIICGLSYATLMTLYIVPILYDILFKKPPLVVDVGDDGMDDIPDDAAEYIAQSNAAEAQPET
;
A
#
# COMPACT_ATOMS: atom_id res chain seq x y z
N MET A 1 -25.14 1.59 -10.23
CA MET A 1 -24.38 1.11 -9.06
C MET A 1 -24.56 -0.39 -8.96
N LEU A 2 -23.48 -1.15 -8.99
CA LEU A 2 -23.52 -2.60 -8.76
C LEU A 2 -23.77 -2.89 -7.29
N ASP A 3 -24.47 -4.00 -7.00
CA ASP A 3 -24.73 -4.43 -5.63
C ASP A 3 -23.41 -4.78 -4.93
N GLN A 4 -23.19 -4.23 -3.73
CA GLN A 4 -21.96 -4.43 -2.93
C GLN A 4 -21.75 -5.89 -2.45
N SER A 5 -22.72 -6.76 -2.68
CA SER A 5 -22.64 -8.20 -2.32
C SER A 5 -22.08 -9.10 -3.42
N LEU A 6 -21.66 -8.54 -4.57
CA LEU A 6 -21.12 -9.32 -5.67
C LEU A 6 -19.70 -9.84 -5.37
N SER A 7 -19.47 -11.14 -5.62
CA SER A 7 -18.14 -11.73 -5.47
C SER A 7 -17.15 -11.13 -6.50
N SER A 8 -15.87 -11.03 -6.13
CA SER A 8 -14.79 -10.50 -6.96
C SER A 8 -14.73 -11.12 -8.37
N THR A 9 -15.02 -12.41 -8.49
CA THR A 9 -15.07 -13.13 -9.77
C THR A 9 -16.22 -12.63 -10.69
N ARG A 10 -17.35 -12.24 -10.10
CA ARG A 10 -18.45 -11.65 -10.87
C ARG A 10 -18.18 -10.21 -11.26
N ILE A 11 -17.51 -9.45 -10.42
CA ILE A 11 -17.10 -8.06 -10.71
C ILE A 11 -16.11 -8.07 -11.89
N ALA A 12 -15.10 -8.94 -11.88
CA ALA A 12 -14.15 -9.10 -12.99
C ALA A 12 -14.82 -9.53 -14.30
N ALA A 13 -15.82 -10.42 -14.23
CA ALA A 13 -16.57 -10.83 -15.42
C ALA A 13 -17.43 -9.70 -15.99
N VAL A 14 -18.02 -8.84 -15.14
CA VAL A 14 -18.77 -7.65 -15.57
C VAL A 14 -17.84 -6.59 -16.14
N GLU A 15 -16.68 -6.39 -15.55
CA GLU A 15 -15.64 -5.48 -16.06
C GLU A 15 -15.20 -5.90 -17.47
N GLN A 16 -14.89 -7.18 -17.66
CA GLN A 16 -14.49 -7.69 -18.96
C GLN A 16 -15.61 -7.53 -20.00
N ALA A 17 -16.85 -7.84 -19.62
CA ALA A 17 -18.00 -7.66 -20.51
C ALA A 17 -18.24 -6.19 -20.88
N LEU A 18 -17.99 -5.25 -19.95
CA LEU A 18 -18.07 -3.82 -20.21
C LEU A 18 -16.93 -3.34 -21.11
N LYS A 19 -15.70 -3.80 -20.89
CA LYS A 19 -14.54 -3.51 -21.76
C LYS A 19 -14.79 -4.00 -23.19
N ASP A 20 -15.31 -5.22 -23.32
CA ASP A 20 -15.66 -5.80 -24.63
C ASP A 20 -16.78 -5.01 -25.32
N ALA A 21 -17.79 -4.56 -24.58
CA ALA A 21 -18.87 -3.74 -25.09
C ALA A 21 -18.38 -2.34 -25.54
N VAL A 22 -17.50 -1.72 -24.78
CA VAL A 22 -16.93 -0.41 -25.09
C VAL A 22 -15.98 -0.49 -26.29
N SER A 23 -15.17 -1.54 -26.39
CA SER A 23 -14.26 -1.76 -27.55
C SER A 23 -15.02 -1.99 -28.88
N GLY A 24 -16.29 -2.42 -28.80
CA GLY A 24 -17.17 -2.58 -29.99
C GLY A 24 -17.77 -1.27 -30.52
N VAL A 25 -17.60 -0.15 -29.81
CA VAL A 25 -18.11 1.14 -30.28
C VAL A 25 -17.06 1.83 -31.13
N GLY A 26 -17.28 1.90 -32.42
CA GLY A 26 -16.36 2.54 -33.35
C GLY A 26 -16.18 4.04 -33.06
N ASN A 27 -14.96 4.55 -33.16
CA ASN A 27 -14.55 5.94 -32.95
C ASN A 27 -14.63 6.47 -31.50
N CYS A 28 -14.71 5.60 -30.50
CA CYS A 28 -14.62 5.99 -29.10
C CYS A 28 -13.56 5.16 -28.39
N THR A 29 -12.70 5.80 -27.64
CA THR A 29 -11.87 5.15 -26.62
C THR A 29 -12.57 5.32 -25.28
N GLY A 30 -13.09 4.24 -24.72
CA GLY A 30 -13.71 4.26 -23.40
C GLY A 30 -12.88 3.47 -22.41
N THR A 31 -12.65 4.03 -21.24
CA THR A 31 -12.03 3.34 -20.12
C THR A 31 -13.12 2.89 -19.15
N VAL A 32 -13.05 1.65 -18.70
CA VAL A 32 -13.93 1.12 -17.66
C VAL A 32 -13.14 1.12 -16.37
N GLU A 33 -13.50 1.99 -15.44
CA GLU A 33 -12.90 2.10 -14.11
C GLU A 33 -13.88 1.60 -13.04
N ILE A 34 -13.40 0.76 -12.15
CA ILE A 34 -14.15 0.32 -10.97
C ILE A 34 -13.76 1.24 -9.81
N SER A 35 -14.59 2.25 -9.53
CA SER A 35 -14.37 3.12 -8.37
C SER A 35 -14.85 2.44 -7.08
N GLY A 36 -13.97 2.37 -6.10
CA GLY A 36 -14.24 1.82 -4.77
C GLY A 36 -12.97 1.45 -4.03
N MET A 37 -13.06 0.53 -3.07
CA MET A 37 -11.91 0.03 -2.32
C MET A 37 -10.89 -0.73 -3.22
N GLN A 38 -11.28 -1.09 -4.44
CA GLN A 38 -10.41 -1.67 -5.47
C GLN A 38 -9.43 -0.64 -6.04
N ASP A 39 -9.81 0.64 -6.02
CA ASP A 39 -8.91 1.73 -6.38
C ASP A 39 -7.78 1.89 -5.34
N LEU A 40 -8.08 1.62 -4.06
CA LEU A 40 -7.07 1.53 -3.00
C LEU A 40 -6.16 0.29 -3.16
N THR A 41 -6.72 -0.82 -3.65
CA THR A 41 -5.95 -2.07 -3.92
C THR A 41 -5.06 -1.90 -5.14
N SER A 42 -5.54 -1.24 -6.19
CA SER A 42 -4.73 -0.95 -7.37
C SER A 42 -3.63 0.07 -7.08
N GLN A 43 -3.84 1.01 -6.17
CA GLN A 43 -2.79 1.90 -5.66
C GLN A 43 -1.80 1.20 -4.74
N LEU A 44 -2.24 0.21 -3.96
CA LEU A 44 -1.39 -0.61 -3.09
C LEU A 44 -0.72 -1.78 -3.82
N SER A 45 -1.31 -2.26 -4.90
CA SER A 45 -0.78 -3.30 -5.80
C SER A 45 -0.46 -2.73 -7.19
N SER A 46 -0.25 -1.41 -7.28
CA SER A 46 0.21 -0.79 -8.52
C SER A 46 1.54 -1.42 -8.90
N GLY A 47 1.58 -2.01 -10.08
CA GLY A 47 2.74 -2.61 -10.65
C GLY A 47 4.01 -1.74 -10.56
N LEU A 48 4.85 -1.80 -11.52
CA LEU A 48 6.03 -0.95 -11.59
C LEU A 48 5.63 0.53 -11.77
N SER A 49 6.29 1.41 -11.06
CA SER A 49 6.34 2.84 -11.40
C SER A 49 7.79 3.34 -11.45
N VAL A 50 8.12 4.11 -12.45
CA VAL A 50 9.43 4.74 -12.61
C VAL A 50 9.23 6.25 -12.69
N LYS A 51 9.76 6.97 -11.72
CA LYS A 51 9.78 8.44 -11.74
C LYS A 51 11.03 8.91 -12.47
N ILE A 52 10.86 9.82 -13.42
CA ILE A 52 11.92 10.41 -14.23
C ILE A 52 11.97 11.89 -13.89
N TYR A 53 13.04 12.31 -13.26
CA TYR A 53 13.26 13.72 -12.86
C TYR A 53 14.11 14.44 -13.88
N GLY A 54 13.83 15.72 -14.10
CA GLY A 54 14.65 16.55 -14.97
C GLY A 54 14.24 18.03 -14.96
N PRO A 55 15.09 18.90 -15.54
CA PRO A 55 14.87 20.34 -15.51
C PRO A 55 13.81 20.80 -16.50
N ASP A 56 13.66 20.13 -17.64
CA ASP A 56 12.83 20.51 -18.77
C ASP A 56 11.79 19.46 -19.12
N ALA A 57 10.57 19.89 -19.43
CA ALA A 57 9.43 19.01 -19.71
C ALA A 57 9.65 18.18 -20.97
N ASP A 58 10.19 18.79 -22.03
CA ASP A 58 10.39 18.11 -23.32
C ASP A 58 11.44 17.00 -23.19
N THR A 59 12.52 17.28 -22.44
CA THR A 59 13.57 16.29 -22.14
C THR A 59 13.04 15.11 -21.33
N ILE A 60 12.23 15.39 -20.32
CA ILE A 60 11.63 14.34 -19.46
C ILE A 60 10.67 13.47 -20.28
N THR A 61 9.89 14.09 -21.18
CA THR A 61 8.95 13.36 -22.04
C THR A 61 9.68 12.43 -23.00
N ALA A 62 10.73 12.93 -23.66
CA ALA A 62 11.54 12.10 -24.57
C ALA A 62 12.24 10.93 -23.83
N LEU A 63 12.70 11.16 -22.58
CA LEU A 63 13.21 10.08 -21.73
C LEU A 63 12.12 9.12 -21.31
N GLY A 64 10.90 9.60 -21.07
CA GLY A 64 9.74 8.79 -20.74
C GLY A 64 9.48 7.74 -21.80
N ASP A 65 9.49 8.12 -23.06
CA ASP A 65 9.27 7.21 -24.20
C ASP A 65 10.36 6.14 -24.27
N LYS A 66 11.63 6.50 -24.00
CA LYS A 66 12.74 5.52 -23.94
C LYS A 66 12.56 4.54 -22.77
N VAL A 67 12.17 5.05 -21.60
CA VAL A 67 11.92 4.21 -20.42
C VAL A 67 10.73 3.27 -20.65
N VAL A 68 9.66 3.73 -21.30
CA VAL A 68 8.53 2.86 -21.69
C VAL A 68 9.01 1.70 -22.56
N GLN A 69 9.90 1.95 -23.53
CA GLN A 69 10.48 0.87 -24.33
C GLN A 69 11.30 -0.10 -23.49
N MET A 70 12.18 0.40 -22.60
CA MET A 70 12.99 -0.46 -21.73
C MET A 70 12.13 -1.31 -20.78
N VAL A 71 11.03 -0.76 -20.29
CA VAL A 71 10.08 -1.48 -19.44
C VAL A 71 9.37 -2.57 -20.22
N ASN A 72 8.89 -2.29 -21.43
CA ASN A 72 8.24 -3.28 -22.30
C ASN A 72 9.20 -4.37 -22.78
N ASP A 73 10.50 -4.06 -22.93
CA ASP A 73 11.55 -5.03 -23.29
C ASP A 73 11.95 -5.92 -22.10
N THR A 74 11.56 -5.54 -20.88
CA THR A 74 11.85 -6.33 -19.67
C THR A 74 10.78 -7.40 -19.48
N GLU A 75 11.16 -8.68 -19.46
CA GLU A 75 10.22 -9.78 -19.20
C GLU A 75 9.44 -9.56 -17.90
N GLY A 76 8.13 -9.79 -17.93
CA GLY A 76 7.26 -9.72 -16.76
C GLY A 76 6.54 -8.41 -16.58
N PHE A 77 6.80 -7.39 -17.40
CA PHE A 77 6.03 -6.15 -17.45
C PHE A 77 5.25 -6.03 -18.77
N ALA A 78 4.10 -5.39 -18.69
CA ALA A 78 3.25 -5.08 -19.85
C ALA A 78 2.54 -3.75 -19.66
N ASN A 79 1.96 -3.22 -20.77
CA ASN A 79 1.18 -1.99 -20.76
C ASN A 79 1.93 -0.78 -20.18
N ALA A 80 3.25 -0.71 -20.41
CA ALA A 80 4.01 0.44 -19.96
C ALA A 80 3.50 1.72 -20.62
N ALA A 81 3.15 2.72 -19.83
CA ALA A 81 2.66 4.01 -20.29
C ALA A 81 3.26 5.14 -19.47
N THR A 82 3.50 6.28 -20.11
CA THR A 82 3.82 7.52 -19.41
C THR A 82 2.56 8.03 -18.70
N GLY A 83 2.66 8.43 -17.45
CA GLY A 83 1.57 9.04 -16.70
C GLY A 83 1.21 10.47 -17.15
N LEU A 84 1.84 10.96 -18.22
CA LEU A 84 1.31 12.04 -19.02
C LEU A 84 0.14 11.41 -19.80
N GLY A 85 -1.09 11.61 -19.32
CA GLY A 85 -2.26 11.30 -20.15
C GLY A 85 -2.02 11.78 -21.56
N GLN A 86 -2.66 11.17 -22.56
CA GLN A 86 -2.68 11.78 -23.89
C GLN A 86 -3.19 13.19 -23.66
N GLY A 87 -2.25 14.17 -23.60
CA GLY A 87 -2.57 15.53 -23.21
C GLY A 87 -3.78 15.99 -24.01
N ASP A 88 -4.73 16.61 -23.34
CA ASP A 88 -5.93 17.12 -24.01
C ASP A 88 -5.53 17.98 -25.19
N ALA A 89 -6.19 17.76 -26.31
CA ALA A 89 -6.00 18.58 -27.50
C ALA A 89 -6.33 20.03 -27.15
N THR A 90 -5.33 20.87 -27.08
CA THR A 90 -5.48 22.28 -26.74
C THR A 90 -5.42 23.16 -27.97
N ILE A 91 -6.23 24.21 -27.97
CA ILE A 91 -6.17 25.27 -28.95
C ILE A 91 -5.45 26.45 -28.29
N ASN A 92 -4.23 26.71 -28.74
CA ASN A 92 -3.47 27.87 -28.30
C ASN A 92 -3.85 29.08 -29.18
N LEU A 93 -4.44 30.09 -28.57
CA LEU A 93 -4.83 31.32 -29.21
C LEU A 93 -3.71 32.36 -29.02
N ASP A 94 -3.09 32.79 -30.11
CA ASP A 94 -2.14 33.87 -30.09
C ASP A 94 -2.84 35.16 -30.54
N ILE A 95 -2.99 36.09 -29.61
CA ILE A 95 -3.71 37.35 -29.81
C ILE A 95 -2.72 38.46 -30.16
N ASP A 96 -2.87 39.02 -31.37
CA ASP A 96 -2.07 40.14 -31.85
C ASP A 96 -2.48 41.44 -31.15
N ARG A 97 -1.60 41.93 -30.27
CA ARG A 97 -1.85 43.11 -29.44
C ARG A 97 -2.01 44.38 -30.24
N ASP A 98 -1.33 44.49 -31.38
CA ASP A 98 -1.34 45.71 -32.20
C ASP A 98 -2.65 45.79 -32.97
N LYS A 99 -3.14 44.65 -33.49
CA LYS A 99 -4.44 44.57 -34.13
C LYS A 99 -5.58 44.81 -33.16
N VAL A 100 -5.53 44.24 -31.95
CA VAL A 100 -6.54 44.45 -30.91
C VAL A 100 -6.64 45.94 -30.55
N ARG A 101 -5.48 46.64 -30.45
CA ARG A 101 -5.43 48.08 -30.20
C ARG A 101 -6.03 48.88 -31.37
N ALA A 102 -5.73 48.51 -32.62
CA ALA A 102 -6.27 49.19 -33.78
C ALA A 102 -7.79 49.17 -33.80
N TYR A 103 -8.41 48.09 -33.29
CA TYR A 103 -9.86 47.95 -33.14
C TYR A 103 -10.40 48.60 -31.83
N GLY A 104 -9.60 49.29 -31.05
CA GLY A 104 -10.02 49.90 -29.77
C GLY A 104 -10.37 48.93 -28.67
N LEU A 105 -9.89 47.67 -28.74
CA LEU A 105 -10.09 46.64 -27.76
C LEU A 105 -8.86 46.43 -26.89
N THR A 106 -9.05 45.83 -25.74
CA THR A 106 -7.96 45.34 -24.90
C THR A 106 -7.97 43.80 -24.91
N VAL A 107 -6.78 43.19 -24.76
CA VAL A 107 -6.64 41.73 -24.69
C VAL A 107 -7.51 41.15 -23.56
N ALA A 108 -7.66 41.86 -22.43
CA ALA A 108 -8.50 41.45 -21.31
C ALA A 108 -9.99 41.38 -21.70
N GLN A 109 -10.48 42.35 -22.48
CA GLN A 109 -11.87 42.33 -22.97
C GLN A 109 -12.13 41.17 -23.92
N VAL A 110 -11.17 40.91 -24.83
CA VAL A 110 -11.26 39.74 -25.74
C VAL A 110 -11.29 38.46 -24.94
N TYR A 111 -10.39 38.30 -23.97
CA TYR A 111 -10.36 37.13 -23.10
C TYR A 111 -11.68 36.95 -22.33
N GLN A 112 -12.21 38.00 -21.70
CA GLN A 112 -13.46 37.92 -20.93
C GLN A 112 -14.64 37.49 -21.80
N GLN A 113 -14.75 37.98 -23.04
CA GLN A 113 -15.83 37.63 -23.94
C GLN A 113 -15.71 36.17 -24.43
N ILE A 114 -14.49 35.69 -24.70
CA ILE A 114 -14.23 34.29 -25.04
C ILE A 114 -14.58 33.41 -23.82
N ALA A 115 -14.08 33.75 -22.65
CA ALA A 115 -14.34 33.01 -21.43
C ALA A 115 -15.84 32.95 -21.08
N ALA A 116 -16.56 34.06 -21.25
CA ALA A 116 -18.02 34.08 -21.02
C ALA A 116 -18.78 33.14 -21.96
N LYS A 117 -18.33 33.00 -23.21
CA LYS A 117 -18.97 32.07 -24.17
C LYS A 117 -18.57 30.62 -23.96
N LEU A 118 -17.36 30.35 -23.49
CA LEU A 118 -16.89 28.99 -23.17
C LEU A 118 -17.53 28.45 -21.88
N THR A 119 -17.88 29.33 -20.92
CA THR A 119 -18.49 28.96 -19.65
C THR A 119 -20.01 28.77 -19.70
N THR A 120 -20.68 29.10 -20.80
CA THR A 120 -22.15 29.07 -20.92
C THR A 120 -22.74 27.66 -20.96
N THR A 121 -21.94 26.61 -20.98
CA THR A 121 -22.37 25.20 -20.92
C THR A 121 -22.48 24.64 -19.51
N THR A 122 -22.30 25.44 -18.47
CA THR A 122 -22.54 24.99 -17.09
C THR A 122 -24.04 24.92 -16.82
N THR A 123 -24.57 23.73 -16.82
CA THR A 123 -25.90 23.40 -16.32
C THR A 123 -26.00 23.77 -14.84
N ALA A 124 -26.58 24.93 -14.54
CA ALA A 124 -26.92 25.29 -13.18
C ALA A 124 -28.13 24.44 -12.73
N GLU A 125 -27.87 23.43 -11.94
CA GLU A 125 -28.95 22.66 -11.29
C GLU A 125 -29.49 23.47 -10.10
N THR A 126 -30.71 24.00 -10.22
CA THR A 126 -31.37 24.69 -9.09
C THR A 126 -32.45 23.75 -8.54
N PRO A 127 -32.40 23.38 -7.27
CA PRO A 127 -33.44 22.58 -6.66
C PRO A 127 -34.71 23.45 -6.48
N VAL A 128 -35.84 23.01 -7.03
CA VAL A 128 -37.14 23.64 -6.88
C VAL A 128 -38.09 22.64 -6.24
N THR A 129 -38.75 23.04 -5.18
CA THR A 129 -39.76 22.21 -4.51
C THR A 129 -41.15 22.48 -5.12
N VAL A 130 -41.70 21.46 -5.78
CA VAL A 130 -43.05 21.48 -6.35
C VAL A 130 -43.86 20.37 -5.66
N ASP A 131 -45.00 20.70 -5.10
CA ASP A 131 -45.92 19.76 -4.42
C ASP A 131 -45.23 18.84 -3.36
N GLY A 132 -44.28 19.39 -2.59
CA GLY A 132 -43.59 18.67 -1.52
C GLY A 132 -42.46 17.75 -2.02
N SER A 133 -42.21 17.67 -3.34
CA SER A 133 -41.11 16.94 -3.94
C SER A 133 -40.05 17.89 -4.47
N THR A 134 -38.76 17.66 -4.13
CA THR A 134 -37.64 18.46 -4.63
C THR A 134 -37.26 17.97 -6.00
N MET A 135 -37.50 18.77 -7.02
CA MET A 135 -37.04 18.51 -8.40
C MET A 135 -35.84 19.37 -8.73
N LYS A 136 -34.89 18.81 -9.48
CA LYS A 136 -33.76 19.56 -10.05
C LYS A 136 -34.18 20.16 -11.37
N VAL A 137 -34.22 21.49 -11.45
CA VAL A 137 -34.41 22.20 -12.71
C VAL A 137 -33.06 22.39 -13.37
N GLN A 138 -32.90 21.79 -14.52
CA GLN A 138 -31.70 21.91 -15.36
C GLN A 138 -31.99 22.97 -16.44
N ILE A 139 -31.28 24.07 -16.41
CA ILE A 139 -31.34 25.08 -17.46
C ILE A 139 -30.29 24.71 -18.52
N SER A 140 -30.70 24.24 -19.68
CA SER A 140 -29.84 24.04 -20.83
C SER A 140 -29.96 25.24 -21.76
N ASP A 141 -28.85 25.86 -22.09
CA ASP A 141 -28.82 26.86 -23.15
C ASP A 141 -28.81 26.14 -24.51
N ASN A 142 -29.69 26.53 -25.39
CA ASN A 142 -29.83 25.92 -26.74
C ASN A 142 -28.93 26.64 -27.77
N LEU A 143 -27.79 27.15 -27.33
CA LEU A 143 -26.79 27.73 -28.22
C LEU A 143 -25.97 26.59 -28.87
N ASP A 144 -25.65 26.77 -30.12
CA ASP A 144 -24.78 25.83 -30.83
C ASP A 144 -23.45 25.70 -30.09
N PRO A 145 -22.96 24.49 -29.86
CA PRO A 145 -21.71 24.26 -29.13
C PRO A 145 -20.55 24.97 -29.86
N MET A 146 -19.68 25.62 -29.11
CA MET A 146 -18.50 26.26 -29.64
C MET A 146 -17.61 25.21 -30.32
N THR A 147 -17.57 25.19 -31.64
CA THR A 147 -16.68 24.35 -32.41
C THR A 147 -15.44 25.14 -32.83
N LYS A 148 -14.39 24.42 -33.22
CA LYS A 148 -13.13 24.99 -33.71
C LYS A 148 -13.38 25.99 -34.89
N GLU A 149 -14.35 25.68 -35.74
CA GLU A 149 -14.71 26.48 -36.91
C GLU A 149 -15.47 27.75 -36.51
N ASN A 150 -16.45 27.63 -35.61
CA ASN A 150 -17.28 28.75 -35.13
C ASN A 150 -16.52 29.71 -34.20
N MET A 151 -15.41 29.28 -33.64
CA MET A 151 -14.65 30.12 -32.71
C MET A 151 -14.00 31.34 -33.39
N MET A 152 -13.50 31.16 -34.62
CA MET A 152 -12.88 32.25 -35.38
C MET A 152 -13.88 33.26 -35.92
N ASP A 153 -15.14 32.87 -36.11
CA ASP A 153 -16.23 33.73 -36.53
C ASP A 153 -16.86 34.52 -35.37
N MET A 154 -16.35 34.35 -34.17
CA MET A 154 -16.83 35.08 -33.01
C MET A 154 -16.62 36.59 -33.18
N THR A 155 -17.70 37.37 -33.10
CA THR A 155 -17.71 38.81 -33.34
C THR A 155 -17.55 39.60 -32.03
N PHE A 156 -16.70 40.59 -32.07
CA PHE A 156 -16.49 41.58 -31.00
C PHE A 156 -16.97 42.97 -31.43
N THR A 157 -17.67 43.65 -30.51
CA THR A 157 -18.05 45.04 -30.73
C THR A 157 -16.86 45.94 -30.44
N THR A 158 -16.46 46.70 -31.45
CA THR A 158 -15.33 47.62 -31.37
C THR A 158 -15.82 49.07 -31.22
N SER A 159 -15.09 49.86 -30.48
CA SER A 159 -15.37 51.28 -30.35
C SER A 159 -14.03 52.06 -30.53
N VAL A 160 -13.87 52.64 -31.68
CA VAL A 160 -12.66 53.45 -31.99
C VAL A 160 -13.03 54.93 -31.97
N MET A 161 -12.29 55.73 -31.20
CA MET A 161 -12.46 57.17 -31.16
C MET A 161 -11.55 57.77 -32.23
N ASP A 162 -12.15 58.46 -33.20
CA ASP A 162 -11.44 59.16 -34.23
C ASP A 162 -10.75 60.45 -33.70
N ALA A 163 -9.79 61.00 -34.41
CA ALA A 163 -9.06 62.25 -34.08
C ALA A 163 -9.96 63.45 -33.85
N THR A 164 -11.21 63.39 -34.32
CA THR A 164 -12.26 64.39 -34.12
C THR A 164 -13.12 64.20 -32.88
N GLY A 165 -12.86 63.13 -32.05
CA GLY A 165 -13.61 62.82 -30.84
C GLY A 165 -14.92 62.05 -31.08
N THR A 166 -15.16 61.63 -32.34
CA THR A 166 -16.37 60.83 -32.66
C THR A 166 -16.09 59.34 -32.44
N THR A 167 -16.91 58.67 -31.62
CA THR A 167 -16.78 57.23 -31.41
C THR A 167 -17.52 56.47 -32.53
N THR A 168 -16.78 55.74 -33.31
CA THR A 168 -17.32 54.86 -34.34
C THR A 168 -17.41 53.42 -33.79
N THR A 169 -18.60 52.85 -33.80
CA THR A 169 -18.84 51.47 -33.41
C THR A 169 -18.71 50.55 -34.61
N GLY A 170 -17.90 49.53 -34.54
CA GLY A 170 -17.71 48.52 -35.58
C GLY A 170 -17.78 47.10 -35.00
N THR A 171 -17.58 46.12 -35.82
CA THR A 171 -17.42 44.72 -35.41
C THR A 171 -16.18 44.14 -36.04
N CYS A 172 -15.43 43.35 -35.30
CA CYS A 172 -14.33 42.54 -35.80
C CYS A 172 -14.52 41.08 -35.39
N THR A 173 -13.95 40.15 -36.15
CA THR A 173 -13.98 38.73 -35.84
C THR A 173 -12.72 38.32 -35.06
N LEU A 174 -12.79 37.20 -34.34
CA LEU A 174 -11.61 36.67 -33.64
C LEU A 174 -10.47 36.37 -34.65
N GLY A 175 -10.81 35.87 -35.83
CA GLY A 175 -9.85 35.61 -36.91
C GLY A 175 -9.08 36.83 -37.41
N ASP A 176 -9.64 38.07 -37.25
CA ASP A 176 -8.94 39.30 -37.62
C ASP A 176 -7.84 39.66 -36.63
N ILE A 177 -8.00 39.31 -35.32
CA ILE A 177 -7.16 39.78 -34.22
C ILE A 177 -6.33 38.62 -33.58
N ALA A 178 -6.61 37.36 -33.91
CA ALA A 178 -5.92 36.23 -33.33
C ALA A 178 -5.64 35.15 -34.38
N SER A 179 -4.58 34.40 -34.14
CA SER A 179 -4.27 33.15 -34.82
C SER A 179 -4.28 32.01 -33.84
N TRP A 180 -4.54 30.79 -34.30
CA TRP A 180 -4.57 29.64 -33.43
C TRP A 180 -3.66 28.51 -33.92
N THR A 181 -3.08 27.79 -32.97
CA THR A 181 -2.32 26.56 -33.24
C THR A 181 -2.91 25.44 -32.38
N THR A 182 -2.97 24.23 -32.95
CA THR A 182 -3.30 23.04 -32.15
C THR A 182 -2.04 22.54 -31.46
N GLY A 183 -2.17 22.27 -30.19
CA GLY A 183 -1.14 21.65 -29.38
C GLY A 183 -1.75 20.57 -28.49
N THR A 184 -0.92 19.83 -27.84
CA THR A 184 -1.29 18.96 -26.72
C THR A 184 -0.68 19.57 -25.46
N ALA A 185 -1.49 19.76 -24.43
CA ALA A 185 -0.97 20.19 -23.13
C ALA A 185 -1.09 19.02 -22.14
N PRO A 186 -0.07 18.75 -21.33
CA PRO A 186 -0.18 17.78 -20.27
C PRO A 186 -1.21 18.23 -19.24
N ASP A 187 -2.07 17.32 -18.78
CA ASP A 187 -3.14 17.60 -17.81
C ASP A 187 -2.61 18.15 -16.48
N SER A 188 -1.41 17.72 -16.08
CA SER A 188 -0.78 18.16 -14.85
C SER A 188 0.74 18.14 -14.97
N ILE A 189 1.37 19.08 -14.28
CA ILE A 189 2.83 19.12 -14.11
C ILE A 189 3.11 18.75 -12.65
N THR A 190 3.70 17.57 -12.44
CA THR A 190 4.08 17.11 -11.11
C THR A 190 5.51 17.50 -10.79
N SER A 191 5.73 17.94 -9.53
CA SER A 191 7.06 18.27 -9.05
C SER A 191 7.26 17.76 -7.62
N GLU A 192 8.47 17.29 -7.33
CA GLU A 192 8.90 16.84 -6.00
C GLU A 192 10.25 17.49 -5.70
N ASN A 193 10.38 18.10 -4.51
CA ASN A 193 11.59 18.82 -4.12
C ASN A 193 12.05 19.88 -5.16
N GLN A 194 11.10 20.63 -5.75
CA GLN A 194 11.33 21.63 -6.78
C GLN A 194 11.85 21.10 -8.13
N THR A 195 11.94 19.80 -8.30
CA THR A 195 12.31 19.16 -9.56
C THR A 195 11.07 18.55 -10.21
N ARG A 196 10.87 18.81 -11.50
CA ARG A 196 9.76 18.22 -12.26
C ARG A 196 10.00 16.75 -12.49
N TYR A 197 8.94 15.96 -12.49
CA TYR A 197 9.03 14.55 -12.84
C TYR A 197 7.80 14.08 -13.59
N ILE A 198 7.98 13.01 -14.35
CA ILE A 198 6.92 12.21 -14.92
C ILE A 198 7.02 10.79 -14.36
N THR A 199 5.90 10.09 -14.32
CA THR A 199 5.85 8.70 -13.87
C THR A 199 5.53 7.80 -15.06
N VAL A 200 6.35 6.78 -15.27
CA VAL A 200 6.05 5.66 -16.17
C VAL A 200 5.50 4.53 -15.32
N THR A 201 4.32 4.05 -15.64
CA THR A 201 3.67 2.92 -14.95
C THR A 201 3.58 1.72 -15.87
N ALA A 202 3.69 0.52 -15.30
CA ALA A 202 3.50 -0.72 -16.04
C ALA A 202 2.87 -1.78 -15.14
N ASP A 203 2.08 -2.66 -15.75
CA ASP A 203 1.46 -3.78 -15.07
C ASP A 203 2.44 -4.95 -14.99
N THR A 204 2.39 -5.71 -13.90
CA THR A 204 3.14 -6.95 -13.78
C THR A 204 2.28 -8.11 -14.30
N LEU A 205 2.85 -8.91 -15.20
CA LEU A 205 2.19 -10.10 -15.75
C LEU A 205 2.04 -11.19 -14.68
N ASP A 206 0.94 -11.94 -14.77
CA ASP A 206 0.67 -13.07 -13.90
C ASP A 206 1.82 -14.09 -13.93
N GLY A 207 2.26 -14.55 -12.76
CA GLY A 207 3.37 -15.50 -12.62
C GLY A 207 4.75 -14.87 -12.45
N TYR A 208 4.89 -13.55 -12.60
CA TYR A 208 6.13 -12.84 -12.34
C TYR A 208 6.09 -12.12 -11.00
N ASN A 209 7.24 -12.07 -10.34
CA ASN A 209 7.39 -11.33 -9.08
C ASN A 209 7.87 -9.91 -9.36
N THR A 210 7.03 -8.91 -9.05
CA THR A 210 7.31 -7.49 -9.28
C THR A 210 8.66 -7.05 -8.71
N THR A 211 9.00 -7.50 -7.49
CA THR A 211 10.26 -7.12 -6.83
C THR A 211 11.49 -7.65 -7.56
N VAL A 212 11.42 -8.88 -8.09
CA VAL A 212 12.54 -9.48 -8.85
C VAL A 212 12.72 -8.76 -10.17
N GLN A 213 11.63 -8.54 -10.91
CA GLN A 213 11.67 -7.87 -12.21
C GLN A 213 12.06 -6.39 -12.09
N SER A 214 11.61 -5.71 -11.04
CA SER A 214 12.05 -4.34 -10.75
C SER A 214 13.55 -4.23 -10.50
N ARG A 215 14.17 -5.24 -9.86
CA ARG A 215 15.65 -5.27 -9.70
C ARG A 215 16.39 -5.48 -11.02
N VAL A 216 15.80 -6.24 -11.95
CA VAL A 216 16.37 -6.41 -13.30
C VAL A 216 16.29 -5.09 -14.05
N LEU A 217 15.13 -4.46 -14.03
CA LEU A 217 14.92 -3.15 -14.65
C LEU A 217 15.81 -2.07 -14.03
N GLN A 218 15.99 -2.06 -12.69
CA GLN A 218 16.89 -1.12 -12.01
C GLN A 218 18.30 -1.20 -12.58
N LYS A 219 18.84 -2.41 -12.77
CA LYS A 219 20.18 -2.58 -13.36
C LYS A 219 20.25 -2.05 -14.79
N THR A 220 19.17 -2.20 -15.57
CA THR A 220 19.11 -1.68 -16.94
C THR A 220 19.07 -0.16 -16.93
N LEU A 221 18.25 0.45 -16.04
CA LEU A 221 18.19 1.90 -15.87
C LEU A 221 19.51 2.49 -15.33
N ASP A 222 20.16 1.82 -14.37
CA ASP A 222 21.47 2.23 -13.85
C ASP A 222 22.55 2.17 -14.94
N ALA A 223 22.51 1.13 -15.78
CA ALA A 223 23.41 1.03 -16.92
C ALA A 223 23.14 2.14 -17.95
N PHE A 224 21.90 2.45 -18.24
CA PHE A 224 21.50 3.54 -19.14
C PHE A 224 21.91 4.91 -18.56
N ALA A 225 21.77 5.11 -17.24
CA ALA A 225 22.18 6.34 -16.57
C ALA A 225 23.70 6.64 -16.68
N LEU A 226 24.52 5.63 -16.96
CA LEU A 226 25.96 5.75 -17.18
C LEU A 226 26.34 6.03 -18.65
N THR A 227 25.36 6.02 -19.57
CA THR A 227 25.61 6.30 -20.98
C THR A 227 25.56 7.80 -21.29
N ASP A 228 26.25 8.23 -22.34
CA ASP A 228 26.21 9.62 -22.84
C ASP A 228 24.84 10.05 -23.40
N GLU A 229 23.90 9.09 -23.49
CA GLU A 229 22.53 9.35 -23.96
C GLU A 229 21.63 9.96 -22.88
N MET A 230 22.09 9.96 -21.61
CA MET A 230 21.34 10.56 -20.52
C MET A 230 21.60 12.06 -20.44
N PRO A 231 20.56 12.91 -20.55
CA PRO A 231 20.74 14.36 -20.45
C PRO A 231 21.22 14.78 -19.05
N GLU A 232 22.05 15.81 -18.98
CA GLU A 232 22.54 16.36 -17.72
C GLU A 232 21.39 16.85 -16.83
N GLY A 233 21.43 16.50 -15.55
CA GLY A 233 20.44 16.92 -14.56
C GLY A 233 19.18 16.03 -14.52
N CYS A 234 19.13 14.95 -15.30
CA CYS A 234 18.07 13.96 -15.22
C CYS A 234 18.46 12.81 -14.26
N SER A 235 17.46 12.22 -13.61
CA SER A 235 17.63 11.04 -12.76
C SER A 235 16.41 10.14 -12.77
N PHE A 236 16.62 8.85 -12.51
CA PHE A 236 15.55 7.88 -12.38
C PHE A 236 15.37 7.47 -10.93
N SER A 237 14.13 7.27 -10.52
CA SER A 237 13.80 6.66 -9.24
C SER A 237 12.75 5.59 -9.47
N LEU A 238 13.08 4.34 -9.18
CA LEU A 238 12.08 3.29 -9.15
C LEU A 238 11.14 3.55 -7.97
N GLY A 239 9.88 3.68 -8.30
CA GLY A 239 8.75 3.75 -7.39
C GLY A 239 7.89 2.49 -7.51
N GLY A 240 6.65 2.58 -7.05
CA GLY A 240 5.70 1.49 -7.06
C GLY A 240 5.84 0.55 -5.88
N GLU A 241 5.18 -0.60 -5.98
CA GLU A 241 5.09 -1.55 -4.89
C GLU A 241 6.45 -2.00 -4.35
N SER A 242 7.41 -2.28 -5.25
CA SER A 242 8.71 -2.82 -4.83
C SER A 242 9.57 -1.82 -4.06
N SER A 243 9.57 -0.55 -4.42
CA SER A 243 10.33 0.48 -3.66
C SER A 243 9.64 0.79 -2.34
N THR A 244 8.32 0.85 -2.33
CA THR A 244 7.52 1.06 -1.13
C THR A 244 7.71 -0.13 -0.17
N VAL A 245 7.68 -1.37 -0.68
CA VAL A 245 7.96 -2.57 0.13
C VAL A 245 9.37 -2.55 0.69
N ASN A 246 10.40 -2.19 -0.09
CA ASN A 246 11.78 -2.13 0.42
C ASN A 246 11.94 -1.08 1.54
N LEU A 247 11.39 0.13 1.36
CA LEU A 247 11.39 1.17 2.41
C LEU A 247 10.64 0.69 3.66
N MET A 248 9.49 0.06 3.49
CA MET A 248 8.70 -0.48 4.59
C MET A 248 9.39 -1.65 5.29
N VAL A 249 10.08 -2.52 4.55
CA VAL A 249 10.89 -3.59 5.15
C VAL A 249 11.98 -3.01 6.04
N ASP A 250 12.70 -1.99 5.56
CA ASP A 250 13.76 -1.34 6.34
C ASP A 250 13.19 -0.67 7.60
N GLU A 251 12.09 0.06 7.49
CA GLU A 251 11.42 0.66 8.64
C GLU A 251 10.90 -0.41 9.61
N MET A 252 10.25 -1.46 9.11
CA MET A 252 9.74 -2.56 9.93
C MET A 252 10.85 -3.30 10.66
N VAL A 253 11.99 -3.55 9.99
CA VAL A 253 13.17 -4.15 10.63
C VAL A 253 13.69 -3.26 11.75
N GLN A 254 13.72 -1.95 11.56
CA GLN A 254 14.11 -0.99 12.59
C GLN A 254 13.13 -1.02 13.79
N TRP A 255 11.82 -1.03 13.53
CA TRP A 255 10.81 -1.13 14.59
C TRP A 255 10.86 -2.47 15.33
N MET A 256 11.08 -3.58 14.61
CA MET A 256 11.29 -4.90 15.23
C MET A 256 12.58 -4.94 16.06
N ALA A 257 13.67 -4.37 15.54
CA ALA A 257 14.93 -4.27 16.27
C ALA A 257 14.82 -3.43 17.54
N LEU A 258 13.93 -2.43 17.55
CA LEU A 258 13.62 -1.65 18.75
C LEU A 258 12.66 -2.40 19.70
N ALA A 259 11.67 -3.09 19.17
CA ALA A 259 10.68 -3.82 19.97
C ALA A 259 11.29 -5.00 20.74
N LEU A 260 12.23 -5.74 20.14
CA LEU A 260 12.90 -6.87 20.77
C LEU A 260 13.56 -6.53 22.10
N PRO A 261 14.42 -5.48 22.23
CA PRO A 261 14.98 -5.05 23.50
C PRO A 261 13.93 -4.63 24.52
N PHE A 262 12.85 -3.97 24.11
CA PHE A 262 11.76 -3.59 25.03
C PHE A 262 11.04 -4.82 25.57
N VAL A 263 10.68 -5.77 24.72
CA VAL A 263 10.08 -7.04 25.14
C VAL A 263 11.03 -7.80 26.09
N TYR A 264 12.33 -7.85 25.75
CA TYR A 264 13.34 -8.46 26.61
C TYR A 264 13.41 -7.78 27.97
N LEU A 265 13.43 -6.45 28.02
CA LEU A 265 13.52 -5.68 29.27
C LEU A 265 12.29 -5.94 30.15
N VAL A 266 11.08 -5.93 29.58
CA VAL A 266 9.85 -6.24 30.33
C VAL A 266 9.90 -7.67 30.88
N MET A 267 10.36 -8.63 30.07
CA MET A 267 10.51 -10.02 30.54
C MET A 267 11.58 -10.14 31.63
N VAL A 268 12.70 -9.43 31.52
CA VAL A 268 13.74 -9.42 32.57
C VAL A 268 13.18 -8.90 33.88
N ALA A 269 12.38 -7.83 33.84
CA ALA A 269 11.72 -7.29 35.03
C ALA A 269 10.73 -8.29 35.66
N GLN A 270 9.99 -9.02 34.82
CA GLN A 270 9.00 -10.00 35.28
C GLN A 270 9.63 -11.28 35.83
N PHE A 271 10.63 -11.83 35.14
CA PHE A 271 11.30 -13.09 35.54
C PHE A 271 12.42 -12.88 36.54
N GLN A 272 12.84 -11.64 36.78
CA GLN A 272 14.01 -11.30 37.65
C GLN A 272 15.27 -12.13 37.28
N SER A 273 15.38 -12.51 36.04
CA SER A 273 16.43 -13.35 35.46
C SER A 273 16.78 -12.89 34.05
N LEU A 274 18.04 -12.86 33.70
CA LEU A 274 18.49 -12.54 32.36
C LEU A 274 18.40 -13.73 31.38
N LEU A 275 18.46 -14.96 31.91
CA LEU A 275 18.50 -16.16 31.06
C LEU A 275 17.11 -16.62 30.62
N SER A 276 16.09 -16.50 31.48
CA SER A 276 14.72 -16.92 31.13
C SER A 276 14.17 -16.16 29.91
N PRO A 277 14.25 -14.82 29.86
CA PRO A 277 13.83 -14.06 28.69
C PRO A 277 14.61 -14.40 27.43
N PHE A 278 15.89 -14.69 27.54
CA PHE A 278 16.74 -15.04 26.40
C PHE A 278 16.26 -16.33 25.71
N ILE A 279 15.89 -17.36 26.50
CA ILE A 279 15.34 -18.61 25.95
C ILE A 279 14.03 -18.36 25.23
N VAL A 280 13.15 -17.54 25.82
CA VAL A 280 11.86 -17.21 25.20
C VAL A 280 12.07 -16.43 23.90
N LEU A 281 13.00 -15.46 23.91
CA LEU A 281 13.28 -14.64 22.72
C LEU A 281 13.79 -15.47 21.53
N PHE A 282 14.46 -16.60 21.81
CA PHE A 282 14.96 -17.50 20.75
C PHE A 282 13.83 -18.12 19.92
N THR A 283 12.59 -18.11 20.41
CA THR A 283 11.41 -18.58 19.67
C THR A 283 11.00 -17.62 18.53
N VAL A 284 11.36 -16.33 18.63
CA VAL A 284 10.99 -15.31 17.62
C VAL A 284 11.62 -15.57 16.25
N PRO A 285 12.93 -15.81 16.11
CA PRO A 285 13.52 -16.22 14.82
C PRO A 285 12.86 -17.47 14.22
N LEU A 286 12.49 -18.45 15.08
CA LEU A 286 11.80 -19.64 14.62
C LEU A 286 10.39 -19.32 14.07
N ALA A 287 9.68 -18.42 14.71
CA ALA A 287 8.38 -17.96 14.22
C ALA A 287 8.51 -17.30 12.85
N PHE A 288 9.52 -16.46 12.67
CA PHE A 288 9.76 -15.79 11.39
C PHE A 288 10.08 -16.77 10.28
N THR A 289 10.90 -17.79 10.54
CA THR A 289 11.13 -18.85 9.55
C THR A 289 9.85 -19.57 9.16
N GLY A 290 8.96 -19.86 10.13
CA GLY A 290 7.66 -20.45 9.87
C GLY A 290 6.75 -19.56 9.02
N GLY A 291 6.71 -18.26 9.30
CA GLY A 291 5.95 -17.27 8.52
C GLY A 291 6.45 -17.14 7.08
N LEU A 292 7.78 -17.05 6.89
CA LEU A 292 8.39 -16.99 5.56
C LEU A 292 8.16 -18.28 4.76
N LEU A 293 8.27 -19.45 5.39
CA LEU A 293 7.95 -20.73 4.76
C LEU A 293 6.48 -20.79 4.34
N GLY A 294 5.57 -20.29 5.17
CA GLY A 294 4.15 -20.21 4.85
C GLY A 294 3.89 -19.36 3.61
N MET A 295 4.50 -18.18 3.51
CA MET A 295 4.40 -17.31 2.34
C MET A 295 4.98 -17.96 1.08
N LEU A 296 6.12 -18.64 1.20
CA LEU A 296 6.76 -19.35 0.09
C LEU A 296 5.85 -20.47 -0.45
N VAL A 297 5.24 -21.26 0.43
CA VAL A 297 4.37 -22.37 0.04
C VAL A 297 3.07 -21.91 -0.59
N THR A 298 2.53 -20.79 -0.11
CA THR A 298 1.26 -20.23 -0.62
C THR A 298 1.46 -19.31 -1.82
N GLY A 299 2.71 -18.98 -2.17
CA GLY A 299 3.02 -18.06 -3.27
C GLY A 299 2.62 -16.60 -3.00
N GLN A 300 2.34 -16.25 -1.76
CA GLN A 300 1.95 -14.88 -1.39
C GLN A 300 3.14 -13.93 -1.46
N GLN A 301 2.89 -12.73 -1.96
CA GLN A 301 3.90 -11.68 -2.04
C GLN A 301 4.11 -11.02 -0.68
N LEU A 302 5.32 -10.50 -0.47
CA LEU A 302 5.65 -9.73 0.74
C LEU A 302 5.06 -8.33 0.61
N THR A 303 3.89 -8.12 1.21
CA THR A 303 3.19 -6.84 1.23
C THR A 303 3.36 -6.14 2.58
N MET A 304 3.01 -4.85 2.66
CA MET A 304 2.96 -4.11 3.93
C MET A 304 2.13 -4.84 4.99
N ILE A 305 0.99 -5.39 4.59
CA ILE A 305 0.05 -6.06 5.50
C ILE A 305 0.64 -7.38 6.01
N SER A 306 1.34 -8.14 5.15
CA SER A 306 2.05 -9.36 5.58
C SER A 306 3.19 -9.05 6.54
N LEU A 307 3.91 -7.93 6.37
CA LEU A 307 4.95 -7.46 7.30
C LEU A 307 4.36 -7.11 8.68
N MET A 308 3.19 -6.47 8.73
CA MET A 308 2.48 -6.27 10.01
C MET A 308 2.16 -7.60 10.69
N GLY A 309 1.89 -8.67 9.91
CA GLY A 309 1.71 -10.01 10.44
C GLY A 309 2.91 -10.52 11.24
N PHE A 310 4.14 -10.23 10.81
CA PHE A 310 5.35 -10.61 11.55
C PHE A 310 5.48 -9.89 12.89
N ILE A 311 5.06 -8.63 13.00
CA ILE A 311 5.05 -7.89 14.27
C ILE A 311 4.05 -8.52 15.25
N VAL A 312 2.84 -8.82 14.78
CA VAL A 312 1.81 -9.49 15.59
C VAL A 312 2.27 -10.89 16.00
N LEU A 313 2.90 -11.62 15.07
CA LEU A 313 3.45 -12.95 15.31
C LEU A 313 4.50 -12.93 16.43
N MET A 314 5.39 -11.94 16.45
CA MET A 314 6.41 -11.79 17.50
C MET A 314 5.75 -11.70 18.87
N GLY A 315 4.72 -10.88 19.04
CA GLY A 315 4.03 -10.73 20.33
C GLY A 315 3.29 -12.00 20.78
N THR A 316 2.64 -12.71 19.84
CA THR A 316 1.87 -13.91 20.17
C THR A 316 2.74 -15.12 20.51
N VAL A 317 3.88 -15.28 19.84
CA VAL A 317 4.80 -16.40 20.06
C VAL A 317 5.54 -16.27 21.39
N VAL A 318 5.97 -15.06 21.73
CA VAL A 318 6.64 -14.78 23.01
C VAL A 318 5.74 -15.15 24.19
N ASN A 319 4.44 -14.87 24.11
CA ASN A 319 3.47 -15.24 25.15
C ASN A 319 3.44 -16.75 25.44
N ASN A 320 3.48 -17.59 24.41
CA ASN A 320 3.50 -19.05 24.59
C ASN A 320 4.79 -19.52 25.30
N GLY A 321 5.93 -18.91 24.95
CA GLY A 321 7.22 -19.20 25.60
C GLY A 321 7.25 -18.77 27.06
N ILE A 322 6.66 -17.62 27.41
CA ILE A 322 6.58 -17.11 28.77
C ILE A 322 5.85 -18.12 29.66
N VAL A 323 4.65 -18.56 29.26
CA VAL A 323 3.83 -19.50 30.05
C VAL A 323 4.57 -20.80 30.32
N PHE A 324 5.37 -21.29 29.40
CA PHE A 324 6.16 -22.52 29.57
C PHE A 324 7.31 -22.31 30.56
N VAL A 325 8.12 -21.28 30.36
CA VAL A 325 9.34 -21.01 31.17
C VAL A 325 8.96 -20.62 32.60
N ASP A 326 7.91 -19.83 32.76
CA ASP A 326 7.41 -19.40 34.06
C ASP A 326 7.00 -20.59 34.93
N TYR A 327 6.15 -21.47 34.37
CA TYR A 327 5.72 -22.65 35.10
C TYR A 327 6.86 -23.62 35.43
N ALA A 328 7.85 -23.76 34.51
CA ALA A 328 9.05 -24.55 34.79
C ALA A 328 9.88 -23.94 35.96
N ASN A 329 9.98 -22.62 36.04
CA ASN A 329 10.65 -21.94 37.15
C ASN A 329 9.90 -22.15 38.46
N GLN A 330 8.56 -22.04 38.49
CA GLN A 330 7.74 -22.24 39.68
C GLN A 330 7.90 -23.68 40.21
N LEU A 331 7.87 -24.70 39.38
CA LEU A 331 8.10 -26.09 39.81
C LEU A 331 9.50 -26.30 40.36
N ARG A 332 10.52 -25.63 39.80
CA ARG A 332 11.89 -25.71 40.34
C ARG A 332 12.08 -24.97 41.68
N LEU A 333 11.41 -23.83 41.86
CA LEU A 333 11.35 -23.13 43.13
C LEU A 333 10.68 -23.99 44.22
N GLY A 334 9.67 -24.80 43.83
CA GLY A 334 9.02 -25.79 44.69
C GLY A 334 9.89 -27.02 45.01
N GLY A 335 11.14 -27.10 44.52
CA GLY A 335 12.10 -28.14 44.85
C GLY A 335 12.21 -29.29 43.86
N LEU A 336 11.46 -29.28 42.75
CA LEU A 336 11.60 -30.33 41.75
C LEU A 336 12.95 -30.26 41.01
N GLU A 337 13.52 -31.44 40.72
CA GLU A 337 14.69 -31.52 39.86
C GLU A 337 14.37 -30.97 38.46
N ARG A 338 15.38 -30.32 37.84
CA ARG A 338 15.24 -29.63 36.53
C ARG A 338 14.54 -30.45 35.46
N ARG A 339 14.93 -31.72 35.27
CA ARG A 339 14.32 -32.59 34.25
C ARG A 339 12.89 -32.99 34.61
N ALA A 340 12.64 -33.29 35.88
CA ALA A 340 11.30 -33.60 36.35
C ALA A 340 10.35 -32.40 36.19
N ALA A 341 10.82 -31.18 36.51
CA ALA A 341 10.07 -29.94 36.32
C ALA A 341 9.72 -29.71 34.83
N LEU A 342 10.67 -29.92 33.89
CA LEU A 342 10.41 -29.76 32.48
C LEU A 342 9.39 -30.77 31.93
N VAL A 343 9.47 -32.03 32.38
CA VAL A 343 8.50 -33.06 31.98
C VAL A 343 7.12 -32.75 32.53
N ALA A 344 7.02 -32.33 33.77
CA ALA A 344 5.76 -31.92 34.39
C ALA A 344 5.17 -30.70 33.70
N THR A 345 5.99 -29.65 33.39
CA THR A 345 5.58 -28.48 32.63
C THR A 345 5.03 -28.88 31.27
N GLY A 346 5.74 -29.75 30.52
CA GLY A 346 5.29 -30.24 29.25
C GLY A 346 3.92 -30.93 29.33
N LYS A 347 3.70 -31.77 30.32
CA LYS A 347 2.41 -32.46 30.50
C LYS A 347 1.26 -31.51 30.87
N THR A 348 1.51 -30.52 31.70
CA THR A 348 0.48 -29.61 32.23
C THR A 348 0.19 -28.47 31.26
N ARG A 349 1.22 -27.84 30.69
CA ARG A 349 1.09 -26.61 29.88
C ARG A 349 0.95 -26.85 28.35
N MET A 350 1.21 -28.07 27.86
CA MET A 350 1.05 -28.38 26.44
C MET A 350 -0.39 -28.16 25.97
N ARG A 351 -1.39 -28.58 26.74
CA ARG A 351 -2.81 -28.44 26.36
C ARG A 351 -3.24 -26.96 26.23
N PRO A 352 -3.02 -26.10 27.24
CA PRO A 352 -3.32 -24.66 27.12
C PRO A 352 -2.63 -24.00 25.93
N ILE A 353 -1.34 -24.25 25.70
CA ILE A 353 -0.56 -23.67 24.58
C ILE A 353 -1.13 -24.11 23.22
N LEU A 354 -1.44 -25.39 23.07
CA LEU A 354 -2.04 -25.88 21.81
C LEU A 354 -3.46 -25.32 21.63
N MET A 355 -4.23 -25.14 22.71
CA MET A 355 -5.59 -24.60 22.61
C MET A 355 -5.57 -23.13 22.18
N THR A 356 -4.69 -22.30 22.74
CA THR A 356 -4.55 -20.89 22.32
C THR A 356 -4.06 -20.77 20.89
N THR A 357 -3.10 -21.58 20.49
CA THR A 357 -2.61 -21.63 19.11
C THR A 357 -3.71 -22.04 18.13
N LEU A 358 -4.43 -23.11 18.44
CA LEU A 358 -5.49 -23.61 17.56
C LEU A 358 -6.64 -22.60 17.42
N THR A 359 -7.05 -21.95 18.51
CA THR A 359 -8.10 -20.91 18.45
C THR A 359 -7.65 -19.72 17.60
N THR A 360 -6.40 -19.27 17.74
CA THR A 360 -5.86 -18.17 16.91
C THR A 360 -5.78 -18.59 15.44
N VAL A 361 -5.28 -19.79 15.15
CA VAL A 361 -5.19 -20.30 13.78
C VAL A 361 -6.58 -20.41 13.14
N LEU A 362 -7.56 -20.95 13.86
CA LEU A 362 -8.94 -21.06 13.36
C LEU A 362 -9.59 -19.70 13.12
N ALA A 363 -9.32 -18.72 13.99
CA ALA A 363 -9.80 -17.35 13.79
C ALA A 363 -9.20 -16.71 12.54
N MET A 364 -7.89 -16.89 12.30
CA MET A 364 -7.22 -16.35 11.12
C MET A 364 -7.58 -17.11 9.83
N LEU A 365 -7.93 -18.39 9.93
CA LEU A 365 -8.31 -19.22 8.80
C LEU A 365 -9.56 -18.69 8.08
N GLN A 366 -10.48 -18.08 8.83
CA GLN A 366 -11.64 -17.42 8.27
C GLN A 366 -11.25 -16.32 7.27
N MET A 367 -10.18 -15.55 7.54
CA MET A 367 -9.70 -14.48 6.65
C MET A 367 -9.12 -15.02 5.35
N VAL A 368 -8.50 -16.22 5.38
CA VAL A 368 -7.92 -16.84 4.19
C VAL A 368 -8.99 -17.38 3.24
N PHE A 369 -10.10 -17.90 3.78
CA PHE A 369 -11.19 -18.49 2.99
C PHE A 369 -12.34 -17.54 2.67
N SER A 370 -12.34 -16.34 3.22
CA SER A 370 -13.35 -15.33 2.91
C SER A 370 -13.11 -14.75 1.51
N ASN A 371 -14.19 -14.54 0.77
CA ASN A 371 -14.15 -13.91 -0.54
C ASN A 371 -14.34 -12.38 -0.49
N ASP A 372 -14.43 -11.82 0.71
CA ASP A 372 -14.53 -10.38 0.89
C ASP A 372 -13.22 -9.70 0.53
N MET A 373 -13.31 -8.54 -0.09
CA MET A 373 -12.16 -7.78 -0.52
C MET A 373 -11.22 -7.39 0.64
N ALA A 374 -11.79 -7.01 1.79
CA ALA A 374 -11.02 -6.72 3.00
C ALA A 374 -10.25 -7.95 3.50
N SER A 375 -10.86 -9.13 3.45
CA SER A 375 -10.22 -10.39 3.82
C SER A 375 -9.11 -10.79 2.86
N GLN A 376 -9.28 -10.53 1.55
CA GLN A 376 -8.23 -10.77 0.55
C GLN A 376 -6.99 -9.92 0.81
N LEU A 377 -7.17 -8.63 1.14
CA LEU A 377 -6.07 -7.75 1.53
C LEU A 377 -5.32 -8.25 2.77
N MET A 378 -6.06 -8.78 3.75
CA MET A 378 -5.49 -9.27 5.01
C MET A 378 -5.02 -10.73 4.95
N SER A 379 -5.26 -11.44 3.84
CA SER A 379 -4.91 -12.86 3.68
C SER A 379 -3.41 -13.12 3.87
N GLY A 380 -2.54 -12.24 3.36
CA GLY A 380 -1.10 -12.34 3.56
C GLY A 380 -0.68 -12.29 5.03
N MET A 381 -1.28 -11.39 5.82
CA MET A 381 -1.09 -11.33 7.27
C MET A 381 -1.56 -12.61 7.97
N ALA A 382 -2.76 -13.08 7.61
CA ALA A 382 -3.33 -14.28 8.19
C ALA A 382 -2.44 -15.51 7.93
N ILE A 383 -1.91 -15.68 6.73
CA ILE A 383 -1.01 -16.78 6.36
C ILE A 383 0.29 -16.74 7.18
N VAL A 384 0.89 -15.55 7.33
CA VAL A 384 2.09 -15.38 8.16
C VAL A 384 1.83 -15.81 9.60
N ILE A 385 0.70 -15.38 10.18
CA ILE A 385 0.34 -15.73 11.55
C ILE A 385 0.02 -17.24 11.67
N ILE A 386 -0.77 -17.81 10.77
CA ILE A 386 -1.13 -19.24 10.81
C ILE A 386 0.11 -20.12 10.74
N CYS A 387 0.94 -19.92 9.72
CA CYS A 387 2.12 -20.75 9.48
C CYS A 387 3.21 -20.47 10.52
N GLY A 388 3.45 -19.19 10.82
CA GLY A 388 4.44 -18.79 11.81
C GLY A 388 4.12 -19.27 13.21
N LEU A 389 2.88 -19.08 13.67
CA LEU A 389 2.46 -19.51 15.00
C LEU A 389 2.42 -21.04 15.12
N SER A 390 1.93 -21.75 14.11
CA SER A 390 1.90 -23.23 14.10
C SER A 390 3.31 -23.80 14.17
N TYR A 391 4.22 -23.30 13.31
CA TYR A 391 5.61 -23.74 13.30
C TYR A 391 6.33 -23.38 14.60
N ALA A 392 6.18 -22.14 15.07
CA ALA A 392 6.78 -21.69 16.31
C ALA A 392 6.30 -22.50 17.51
N THR A 393 4.99 -22.81 17.62
CA THR A 393 4.44 -23.58 18.73
C THR A 393 5.03 -24.99 18.76
N LEU A 394 5.12 -25.65 17.60
CA LEU A 394 5.76 -26.95 17.54
C LEU A 394 7.23 -26.89 17.95
N MET A 395 7.98 -25.91 17.44
CA MET A 395 9.38 -25.74 17.75
C MET A 395 9.61 -25.32 19.21
N THR A 396 8.75 -24.47 19.76
CA THR A 396 8.82 -24.03 21.17
C THR A 396 8.70 -25.23 22.13
N LEU A 397 7.79 -26.15 21.85
CA LEU A 397 7.60 -27.35 22.68
C LEU A 397 8.82 -28.28 22.70
N TYR A 398 9.67 -28.25 21.66
CA TYR A 398 10.92 -29.04 21.59
C TYR A 398 12.15 -28.25 22.00
N ILE A 399 12.31 -27.05 21.46
CA ILE A 399 13.55 -26.27 21.59
C ILE A 399 13.65 -25.59 22.97
N VAL A 400 12.54 -25.04 23.47
CA VAL A 400 12.57 -24.34 24.79
C VAL A 400 12.97 -25.27 25.93
N PRO A 401 12.43 -26.48 26.08
CA PRO A 401 12.88 -27.41 27.13
C PRO A 401 14.37 -27.78 26.98
N ILE A 402 14.86 -27.99 25.76
CA ILE A 402 16.23 -28.32 25.49
C ILE A 402 17.17 -27.15 25.86
N LEU A 403 16.83 -25.94 25.41
CA LEU A 403 17.60 -24.74 25.77
C LEU A 403 17.59 -24.49 27.27
N TYR A 404 16.45 -24.71 27.91
CA TYR A 404 16.32 -24.59 29.35
C TYR A 404 17.20 -25.61 30.07
N ASP A 405 17.23 -26.88 29.66
CA ASP A 405 18.10 -27.91 30.24
C ASP A 405 19.59 -27.61 30.09
N ILE A 406 20.00 -27.02 28.96
CA ILE A 406 21.40 -26.65 28.69
C ILE A 406 21.84 -25.44 29.49
N LEU A 407 21.02 -24.39 29.52
CA LEU A 407 21.37 -23.07 30.08
C LEU A 407 21.17 -22.99 31.60
N PHE A 408 20.10 -23.58 32.14
CA PHE A 408 19.76 -23.52 33.55
C PHE A 408 20.37 -24.67 34.38
N LYS A 409 21.68 -24.64 34.58
CA LYS A 409 22.37 -25.61 35.45
C LYS A 409 22.20 -25.33 36.93
N LYS A 410 21.98 -24.06 37.30
CA LYS A 410 21.78 -23.63 38.71
C LYS A 410 20.28 -23.51 39.01
N PRO A 411 19.84 -23.70 40.29
CA PRO A 411 18.45 -23.43 40.65
C PRO A 411 18.12 -21.94 40.44
N PRO A 412 16.86 -21.57 40.14
CA PRO A 412 16.44 -20.18 40.07
C PRO A 412 16.69 -19.48 41.40
N LEU A 413 17.01 -18.19 41.37
CA LEU A 413 17.18 -17.38 42.58
C LEU A 413 15.81 -17.21 43.23
N VAL A 414 15.74 -17.55 44.53
CA VAL A 414 14.62 -17.17 45.37
C VAL A 414 14.82 -15.70 45.73
N VAL A 415 13.99 -14.83 45.17
CA VAL A 415 13.97 -13.41 45.54
C VAL A 415 12.85 -13.25 46.54
N ASP A 416 13.21 -12.87 47.78
CA ASP A 416 12.25 -12.54 48.82
C ASP A 416 11.64 -11.17 48.48
N VAL A 417 10.47 -11.17 47.90
CA VAL A 417 9.74 -9.95 47.49
C VAL A 417 8.82 -9.44 48.59
N GLY A 418 8.90 -10.01 49.77
CA GLY A 418 7.96 -9.71 50.88
C GLY A 418 6.66 -10.49 50.70
N ASP A 419 5.84 -10.49 51.74
CA ASP A 419 4.61 -11.28 51.87
C ASP A 419 3.46 -10.72 50.96
N ASP A 420 3.70 -10.67 49.64
CA ASP A 420 2.75 -10.10 48.67
C ASP A 420 1.75 -11.14 48.14
N GLY A 421 1.69 -12.34 48.71
CA GLY A 421 0.78 -13.41 48.27
C GLY A 421 1.08 -13.96 46.85
N MET A 422 2.25 -13.62 46.28
CA MET A 422 2.70 -14.09 44.97
C MET A 422 3.52 -15.39 45.05
N ASP A 423 3.83 -15.85 46.25
CA ASP A 423 4.58 -17.09 46.50
C ASP A 423 3.70 -18.35 46.56
N ASP A 424 2.41 -18.22 46.29
CA ASP A 424 1.54 -19.37 46.21
C ASP A 424 1.88 -20.19 44.98
N ILE A 425 2.58 -21.30 45.21
CA ILE A 425 2.78 -22.34 44.17
C ILE A 425 1.39 -22.73 43.66
N PRO A 426 1.12 -22.66 42.35
CA PRO A 426 -0.18 -23.03 41.83
C PRO A 426 -0.62 -24.39 42.36
N ASP A 427 -1.90 -24.56 42.69
CA ASP A 427 -2.44 -25.80 43.28
C ASP A 427 -2.06 -27.05 42.49
N ASP A 428 -2.05 -26.94 41.15
CA ASP A 428 -1.64 -27.99 40.22
C ASP A 428 -0.13 -28.31 40.31
N ALA A 429 0.72 -27.32 40.58
CA ALA A 429 2.16 -27.50 40.84
C ALA A 429 2.42 -28.11 42.23
N ALA A 430 1.68 -27.69 43.25
CA ALA A 430 1.77 -28.27 44.61
C ALA A 430 1.42 -29.75 44.60
N GLU A 431 0.41 -30.17 43.86
CA GLU A 431 0.05 -31.58 43.70
C GLU A 431 1.17 -32.40 43.01
N TYR A 432 1.81 -31.88 41.97
CA TYR A 432 2.96 -32.53 41.32
C TYR A 432 4.19 -32.64 42.24
N ILE A 433 4.47 -31.62 43.01
CA ILE A 433 5.55 -31.64 44.00
C ILE A 433 5.28 -32.70 45.07
N ALA A 434 4.05 -32.75 45.58
CA ALA A 434 3.64 -33.74 46.56
C ALA A 434 3.74 -35.21 46.02
N GLN A 435 3.34 -35.42 44.76
CA GLN A 435 3.45 -36.73 44.09
C GLN A 435 4.91 -37.13 43.83
N SER A 436 5.79 -36.17 43.44
CA SER A 436 7.22 -36.44 43.25
C SER A 436 7.92 -36.81 44.54
N ASN A 437 7.66 -36.05 45.62
CA ASN A 437 8.24 -36.30 46.93
C ASN A 437 7.72 -37.63 47.51
N ALA A 438 6.46 -38.02 47.24
CA ALA A 438 5.91 -39.32 47.66
C ALA A 438 6.54 -40.48 46.86
N ALA A 439 6.88 -40.28 45.60
CA ALA A 439 7.55 -41.30 44.78
C ALA A 439 9.03 -41.50 45.19
N GLU A 440 9.74 -40.44 45.60
CA GLU A 440 11.11 -40.54 46.14
C GLU A 440 11.20 -41.11 47.54
N ALA A 441 10.11 -40.98 48.32
CA ALA A 441 10.02 -41.54 49.69
C ALA A 441 9.73 -43.07 49.71
N GLN A 442 9.42 -43.70 48.55
CA GLN A 442 9.27 -45.15 48.44
C GLN A 442 10.64 -45.78 48.18
N PRO A 443 11.23 -46.53 49.14
CA PRO A 443 12.49 -47.22 48.90
C PRO A 443 12.31 -48.25 47.80
N GLU A 444 13.25 -48.29 46.88
CA GLU A 444 13.36 -49.36 45.88
C GLU A 444 13.36 -50.72 46.61
N THR A 445 12.29 -51.49 46.48
CA THR A 445 12.24 -52.86 46.93
C THR A 445 12.57 -53.81 45.80
#